data_f7f1b72697d47bf382e0c968860d82bb
#
_entry.id   f7f1b72697d47bf382e0c968860d82bb
#
_cell.length_a   1.000
_cell.length_b   1.000
_cell.length_c   1.000
_cell.angle_alpha   90.00
_cell.angle_beta   90.00
_cell.angle_gamma   90.00
#
_symmetry.space_group_name_H-M   'P 1'
#
loop_
_entity.id
_entity.type
_entity.pdbx_description
1 polymer ?
#
loop_
_entity_poly.entity_id
_entity_poly.type
_entity_poly.pdbx_seq_one_letter_code
_entity_poly.pdbx_strand_id
1 'polypeptide(L)'
;ATIDFSRRVLYPVVINSRVDLLPAWQVRAVTERADYRPAGIVNARTGQVLLQYNDVAFDEVYGNVAGLVLPHYWNDVPQAWEQKYQQVSITGQGTTYTDALGNYSLSVPSGQYQVQGRLYGYYVDVNVDGGEDATYLGTASSGQPHIWIWDYDLARQDEVNMYYHTTLVHDYFKELDPDFTALDYPLPATVSYGDNYENAFWNGSGIFFGEGGSMFRNFALFC
;
A
#
# COMPACT_ATOMS: atom_id res chain seq x y z
N ALA A 1 17.83 -18.79 -17.23
CA ALA A 1 16.88 -18.15 -18.16
C ALA A 1 16.65 -19.10 -19.34
N THR A 2 15.41 -19.24 -19.78
CA THR A 2 15.01 -20.07 -20.92
C THR A 2 14.38 -19.16 -21.98
N ILE A 3 14.76 -19.36 -23.25
CA ILE A 3 14.14 -18.60 -24.36
C ILE A 3 12.69 -19.06 -24.51
N ASP A 4 11.74 -18.13 -24.37
CA ASP A 4 10.30 -18.36 -24.50
C ASP A 4 9.74 -17.85 -25.84
N PHE A 5 10.48 -16.98 -26.50
CA PHE A 5 10.09 -16.42 -27.79
C PHE A 5 11.28 -16.17 -28.68
N SER A 6 11.15 -16.51 -29.98
CA SER A 6 12.10 -16.12 -31.01
C SER A 6 11.43 -15.98 -32.37
N ARG A 7 11.78 -14.95 -33.12
CA ARG A 7 11.34 -14.75 -34.51
C ARG A 7 12.43 -14.12 -35.35
N ARG A 8 12.42 -14.41 -36.67
CA ARG A 8 13.28 -13.72 -37.63
C ARG A 8 12.77 -12.31 -37.92
N VAL A 9 13.68 -11.36 -37.97
CA VAL A 9 13.42 -9.96 -38.30
C VAL A 9 14.50 -9.42 -39.22
N LEU A 10 14.20 -8.32 -39.90
CA LEU A 10 15.19 -7.48 -40.56
C LEU A 10 15.45 -6.28 -39.64
N TYR A 11 16.66 -6.19 -39.12
CA TYR A 11 17.02 -5.14 -38.16
C TYR A 11 17.80 -4.03 -38.87
N PRO A 12 17.34 -2.77 -38.81
CA PRO A 12 18.02 -1.66 -39.46
C PRO A 12 19.30 -1.28 -38.72
N VAL A 13 20.40 -1.14 -39.47
CA VAL A 13 21.68 -0.63 -38.99
C VAL A 13 22.15 0.50 -39.90
N VAL A 14 22.85 1.47 -39.34
CA VAL A 14 23.42 2.58 -40.11
C VAL A 14 24.89 2.24 -40.38
N ILE A 15 25.24 2.06 -41.65
CA ILE A 15 26.60 1.84 -42.12
C ILE A 15 26.92 2.89 -43.18
N ASN A 16 28.00 3.67 -42.97
CA ASN A 16 28.44 4.73 -43.89
C ASN A 16 27.29 5.69 -44.30
N SER A 17 26.50 6.14 -43.30
CA SER A 17 25.36 7.03 -43.52
C SER A 17 24.20 6.46 -44.37
N ARG A 18 24.16 5.15 -44.54
CA ARG A 18 23.06 4.44 -45.18
C ARG A 18 22.42 3.45 -44.20
N VAL A 19 21.11 3.23 -44.35
CA VAL A 19 20.39 2.23 -43.57
C VAL A 19 20.45 0.89 -44.34
N ASP A 20 21.14 -0.08 -43.75
CA ASP A 20 21.13 -1.46 -44.23
C ASP A 20 20.25 -2.34 -43.34
N LEU A 21 19.64 -3.37 -43.90
CA LEU A 21 18.78 -4.31 -43.17
C LEU A 21 19.54 -5.62 -42.95
N LEU A 22 19.85 -5.92 -41.70
CA LEU A 22 20.51 -7.15 -41.31
C LEU A 22 19.48 -8.24 -40.93
N PRO A 23 19.59 -9.46 -41.47
CA PRO A 23 18.87 -10.61 -40.93
C PRO A 23 19.25 -10.83 -39.47
N ALA A 24 18.25 -10.83 -38.59
CA ALA A 24 18.45 -10.99 -37.16
C ALA A 24 17.36 -11.85 -36.53
N TRP A 25 17.61 -12.29 -35.30
CA TRP A 25 16.62 -12.90 -34.43
C TRP A 25 16.22 -11.92 -33.37
N GLN A 26 14.92 -11.66 -33.22
CA GLN A 26 14.37 -11.10 -32.01
C GLN A 26 14.14 -12.25 -31.04
N VAL A 27 14.72 -12.15 -29.84
CA VAL A 27 14.64 -13.16 -28.80
C VAL A 27 14.16 -12.57 -27.50
N ARG A 28 13.45 -13.35 -26.70
CA ARG A 28 13.06 -13.05 -25.36
C ARG A 28 13.28 -14.29 -24.50
N ALA A 29 13.65 -14.09 -23.24
CA ALA A 29 13.83 -15.19 -22.30
C ALA A 29 13.05 -14.93 -21.01
N VAL A 30 12.62 -16.00 -20.37
CA VAL A 30 12.04 -16.01 -19.03
C VAL A 30 13.13 -16.22 -18.01
N THR A 31 13.07 -15.49 -16.93
CA THR A 31 13.92 -15.63 -15.75
C THR A 31 13.07 -15.91 -14.52
N GLU A 32 13.69 -16.32 -13.43
CA GLU A 32 13.01 -16.47 -12.12
C GLU A 32 12.66 -15.10 -11.49
N ARG A 33 13.23 -14.01 -11.99
CA ARG A 33 12.99 -12.66 -11.54
C ARG A 33 11.81 -12.06 -12.27
N ALA A 34 10.78 -11.63 -11.55
CA ALA A 34 9.59 -11.00 -12.12
C ALA A 34 9.88 -9.62 -12.75
N ASP A 35 10.89 -8.91 -12.23
CA ASP A 35 11.32 -7.59 -12.67
C ASP A 35 12.35 -7.61 -13.82
N TYR A 36 12.69 -8.80 -14.33
CA TYR A 36 13.70 -8.94 -15.38
C TYR A 36 13.32 -9.99 -16.43
N ARG A 37 12.97 -9.52 -17.60
CA ARG A 37 12.69 -10.34 -18.80
C ARG A 37 13.64 -9.91 -19.92
N PRO A 38 14.82 -10.51 -20.03
CA PRO A 38 15.79 -10.11 -21.04
C PRO A 38 15.26 -10.39 -22.44
N ALA A 39 15.32 -9.37 -23.27
CA ALA A 39 14.98 -9.44 -24.69
C ALA A 39 16.07 -8.77 -25.52
N GLY A 40 16.14 -9.10 -26.78
CA GLY A 40 17.14 -8.49 -27.65
C GLY A 40 17.02 -8.88 -29.10
N ILE A 41 17.89 -8.24 -29.88
CA ILE A 41 18.11 -8.53 -31.30
C ILE A 41 19.50 -9.12 -31.49
N VAL A 42 19.57 -10.27 -32.11
CA VAL A 42 20.80 -11.00 -32.33
C VAL A 42 21.00 -11.16 -33.83
N ASN A 43 22.17 -10.79 -34.36
CA ASN A 43 22.52 -10.99 -35.79
C ASN A 43 22.43 -12.47 -36.15
N ALA A 44 21.58 -12.79 -37.11
CA ALA A 44 21.31 -14.18 -37.50
C ALA A 44 22.50 -14.89 -38.12
N ARG A 45 23.52 -14.14 -38.60
CA ARG A 45 24.69 -14.68 -39.26
C ARG A 45 25.88 -14.82 -38.32
N THR A 46 26.10 -13.84 -37.44
CA THR A 46 27.29 -13.75 -36.58
C THR A 46 27.02 -14.14 -35.11
N GLY A 47 25.77 -14.16 -34.67
CA GLY A 47 25.41 -14.36 -33.27
C GLY A 47 25.67 -13.13 -32.39
N GLN A 48 26.10 -11.99 -32.94
CA GLN A 48 26.36 -10.78 -32.21
C GLN A 48 25.04 -10.20 -31.70
N VAL A 49 25.00 -9.79 -30.41
CA VAL A 49 23.87 -9.02 -29.83
C VAL A 49 23.95 -7.61 -30.39
N LEU A 50 22.92 -7.20 -31.10
CA LEU A 50 22.76 -5.88 -31.70
C LEU A 50 22.00 -4.90 -30.78
N LEU A 51 21.06 -5.42 -30.00
CA LEU A 51 20.26 -4.69 -29.04
C LEU A 51 19.91 -5.61 -27.87
N GLN A 52 19.95 -5.09 -26.65
CA GLN A 52 19.46 -5.77 -25.45
C GLN A 52 18.63 -4.80 -24.62
N TYR A 53 17.50 -5.26 -24.10
CA TYR A 53 16.62 -4.49 -23.24
C TYR A 53 15.86 -5.41 -22.28
N ASN A 54 15.24 -4.81 -21.27
CA ASN A 54 14.32 -5.50 -20.37
C ASN A 54 12.89 -5.35 -20.92
N ASP A 55 12.23 -6.47 -21.24
CA ASP A 55 10.88 -6.54 -21.83
C ASP A 55 9.79 -6.71 -20.75
N VAL A 56 10.05 -6.24 -19.55
CA VAL A 56 9.03 -6.20 -18.50
C VAL A 56 8.11 -5.01 -18.77
N ALA A 57 6.83 -5.30 -18.96
CA ALA A 57 5.81 -4.26 -18.92
C ALA A 57 5.53 -3.93 -17.44
N PHE A 58 5.79 -2.69 -17.07
CA PHE A 58 5.38 -2.16 -15.78
C PHE A 58 3.97 -1.61 -15.89
N ASP A 59 3.23 -1.81 -14.84
CA ASP A 59 1.86 -1.36 -14.65
C ASP A 59 1.74 -0.85 -13.20
N GLU A 60 0.55 -0.61 -12.70
CA GLU A 60 0.36 -0.19 -11.31
C GLU A 60 -0.64 -1.10 -10.60
N VAL A 61 -0.33 -1.44 -9.36
CA VAL A 61 -1.34 -1.82 -8.39
C VAL A 61 -1.79 -0.54 -7.71
N TYR A 62 -3.05 -0.18 -7.87
CA TYR A 62 -3.62 1.05 -7.36
C TYR A 62 -5.03 0.84 -6.81
N GLY A 63 -5.47 1.74 -5.96
CA GLY A 63 -6.81 1.66 -5.40
C GLY A 63 -7.08 2.70 -4.33
N ASN A 64 -8.06 2.38 -3.49
CA ASN A 64 -8.50 3.26 -2.41
C ASN A 64 -8.78 2.47 -1.13
N VAL A 65 -8.51 3.08 0.00
CA VAL A 65 -8.79 2.54 1.34
C VAL A 65 -9.70 3.50 2.09
N ALA A 66 -10.81 2.98 2.58
CA ALA A 66 -11.71 3.67 3.48
C ALA A 66 -11.92 2.88 4.78
N GLY A 67 -12.53 3.52 5.77
CA GLY A 67 -12.96 2.86 7.01
C GLY A 67 -14.35 3.31 7.39
N LEU A 68 -15.13 2.44 8.02
CA LEU A 68 -16.40 2.79 8.63
C LEU A 68 -16.12 3.51 9.96
N VAL A 69 -16.18 4.83 9.94
CA VAL A 69 -15.84 5.71 11.07
C VAL A 69 -17.11 6.24 11.71
N LEU A 70 -17.13 6.29 13.06
CA LEU A 70 -18.14 7.01 13.80
C LEU A 70 -17.77 8.51 13.83
N PRO A 71 -18.60 9.41 13.28
CA PRO A 71 -18.22 10.82 13.10
C PRO A 71 -17.91 11.56 14.39
N HIS A 72 -18.78 11.45 15.43
CA HIS A 72 -18.67 12.24 16.66
C HIS A 72 -19.02 11.44 17.91
N TYR A 73 -20.01 10.52 17.83
CA TYR A 73 -20.54 9.83 18.99
C TYR A 73 -20.56 8.31 18.76
N TRP A 74 -20.45 7.57 19.84
CA TRP A 74 -20.45 6.10 19.84
C TRP A 74 -21.69 5.45 19.20
N ASN A 75 -22.81 6.18 19.11
CA ASN A 75 -24.09 5.76 18.54
C ASN A 75 -24.40 6.40 17.19
N ASP A 76 -23.45 7.11 16.60
CA ASP A 76 -23.60 7.61 15.24
C ASP A 76 -23.70 6.45 14.24
N VAL A 77 -24.29 6.73 13.10
CA VAL A 77 -24.24 5.81 11.96
C VAL A 77 -22.84 5.88 11.35
N PRO A 78 -22.12 4.77 11.29
CA PRO A 78 -20.79 4.75 10.67
C PRO A 78 -20.83 5.24 9.23
N GLN A 79 -19.84 6.03 8.86
CA GLN A 79 -19.67 6.57 7.52
C GLN A 79 -18.36 6.09 6.94
N ALA A 80 -18.36 5.78 5.65
CA ALA A 80 -17.14 5.40 4.95
C ALA A 80 -16.31 6.66 4.68
N TRP A 81 -15.20 6.80 5.39
CA TRP A 81 -14.25 7.90 5.25
C TRP A 81 -12.87 7.36 4.88
N GLU A 82 -12.12 8.16 4.13
CA GLU A 82 -10.79 7.83 3.65
C GLU A 82 -9.80 7.54 4.78
N GLN A 83 -9.05 6.43 4.66
CA GLN A 83 -7.94 6.14 5.55
C GLN A 83 -6.66 6.76 4.96
N LYS A 84 -6.34 7.96 5.45
CA LYS A 84 -5.20 8.76 4.98
C LYS A 84 -3.88 8.18 5.49
N TYR A 85 -2.86 8.24 4.65
CA TYR A 85 -1.47 7.93 5.00
C TYR A 85 -1.26 6.50 5.52
N GLN A 86 -2.20 5.61 5.26
CA GLN A 86 -2.14 4.21 5.66
C GLN A 86 -1.14 3.45 4.78
N GLN A 87 -0.34 2.62 5.41
CA GLN A 87 0.60 1.75 4.71
C GLN A 87 -0.14 0.63 3.97
N VAL A 88 0.25 0.42 2.73
CA VAL A 88 -0.21 -0.67 1.86
C VAL A 88 1.00 -1.46 1.39
N SER A 89 1.06 -2.73 1.72
CA SER A 89 2.15 -3.63 1.32
C SER A 89 1.74 -4.51 0.16
N ILE A 90 2.56 -4.57 -0.88
CA ILE A 90 2.36 -5.43 -2.04
C ILE A 90 3.45 -6.50 -2.02
N THR A 91 3.05 -7.73 -1.79
CA THR A 91 3.98 -8.84 -1.52
C THR A 91 4.98 -9.01 -2.66
N GLY A 92 6.26 -8.99 -2.31
CA GLY A 92 7.38 -9.14 -3.24
C GLY A 92 7.71 -7.90 -4.09
N GLN A 93 6.95 -6.79 -3.92
CA GLN A 93 7.16 -5.55 -4.68
C GLN A 93 7.56 -4.37 -3.80
N GLY A 94 7.00 -4.27 -2.59
CA GLY A 94 7.30 -3.19 -1.66
C GLY A 94 6.06 -2.64 -0.96
N THR A 95 6.22 -1.44 -0.42
CA THR A 95 5.16 -0.72 0.29
C THR A 95 4.91 0.65 -0.31
N THR A 96 3.67 1.10 -0.22
CA THR A 96 3.25 2.46 -0.53
C THR A 96 2.34 2.95 0.61
N TYR A 97 1.90 4.20 0.53
CA TYR A 97 0.98 4.78 1.50
C TYR A 97 -0.19 5.42 0.77
N THR A 98 -1.34 5.46 1.41
CA THR A 98 -2.48 6.20 0.88
C THR A 98 -2.21 7.71 0.97
N ASP A 99 -2.77 8.45 0.03
CA ASP A 99 -2.78 9.91 0.05
C ASP A 99 -3.89 10.46 0.99
N ALA A 100 -4.08 11.78 0.99
CA ALA A 100 -5.12 12.43 1.78
C ALA A 100 -6.57 12.09 1.35
N LEU A 101 -6.75 11.40 0.22
CA LEU A 101 -8.03 10.90 -0.27
C LEU A 101 -8.16 9.39 -0.14
N GLY A 102 -7.24 8.74 0.55
CA GLY A 102 -7.20 7.29 0.72
C GLY A 102 -6.71 6.52 -0.51
N ASN A 103 -6.22 7.18 -1.57
CA ASN A 103 -5.74 6.51 -2.76
C ASN A 103 -4.29 6.05 -2.59
N TYR A 104 -3.96 4.93 -3.19
CA TYR A 104 -2.59 4.43 -3.24
C TYR A 104 -2.23 3.92 -4.64
N SER A 105 -0.95 3.93 -4.98
CA SER A 105 -0.41 3.24 -6.15
C SER A 105 1.02 2.78 -5.91
N LEU A 106 1.41 1.70 -6.58
CA LEU A 106 2.77 1.21 -6.66
C LEU A 106 3.02 0.64 -8.05
N SER A 107 4.09 1.09 -8.69
CA SER A 107 4.52 0.54 -9.99
C SER A 107 5.08 -0.86 -9.81
N VAL A 108 4.53 -1.82 -10.56
CA VAL A 108 4.85 -3.24 -10.48
C VAL A 108 4.90 -3.84 -11.89
N PRO A 109 5.57 -4.99 -12.13
CA PRO A 109 5.36 -5.76 -13.34
C PRO A 109 3.90 -6.16 -13.52
N SER A 110 3.43 -6.34 -14.75
CA SER A 110 2.06 -6.81 -14.99
C SER A 110 1.82 -8.18 -14.35
N GLY A 111 0.74 -8.30 -13.54
CA GLY A 111 0.45 -9.53 -12.80
C GLY A 111 -0.62 -9.40 -11.73
N GLN A 112 -0.74 -10.46 -10.93
CA GLN A 112 -1.56 -10.49 -9.73
C GLN A 112 -0.68 -10.48 -8.49
N TYR A 113 -1.08 -9.73 -7.48
CA TYR A 113 -0.32 -9.51 -6.27
C TYR A 113 -1.20 -9.63 -5.03
N GLN A 114 -0.63 -10.16 -3.97
CA GLN A 114 -1.23 -10.11 -2.65
C GLN A 114 -1.00 -8.72 -2.05
N VAL A 115 -2.08 -8.09 -1.62
CA VAL A 115 -2.09 -6.77 -0.98
C VAL A 115 -2.42 -6.95 0.48
N GLN A 116 -1.65 -6.33 1.34
CA GLN A 116 -1.81 -6.35 2.79
C GLN A 116 -1.96 -4.93 3.32
N GLY A 117 -2.85 -4.75 4.30
CA GLY A 117 -3.02 -3.53 5.05
C GLY A 117 -3.11 -3.81 6.56
N ARG A 118 -2.71 -2.82 7.36
CA ARG A 118 -2.95 -2.71 8.79
C ARG A 118 -3.40 -1.29 9.08
N LEU A 119 -4.01 -1.07 10.23
CA LEU A 119 -4.29 0.28 10.72
C LEU A 119 -3.00 0.91 11.29
N TYR A 120 -2.04 1.04 10.38
CA TYR A 120 -0.69 1.58 10.57
C TYR A 120 -0.37 2.54 9.43
N GLY A 121 0.24 3.68 9.74
CA GLY A 121 0.57 4.68 8.74
C GLY A 121 1.68 5.63 9.17
N TYR A 122 1.77 6.78 8.51
CA TYR A 122 2.80 7.77 8.83
C TYR A 122 2.69 8.32 10.26
N TYR A 123 1.49 8.42 10.82
CA TYR A 123 1.23 9.19 12.03
C TYR A 123 0.57 8.38 13.16
N VAL A 124 0.20 7.13 12.90
CA VAL A 124 -0.43 6.27 13.90
C VAL A 124 -0.11 4.81 13.66
N ASP A 125 0.06 4.07 14.75
CA ASP A 125 0.17 2.61 14.83
C ASP A 125 -0.87 2.11 15.83
N VAL A 126 -1.99 1.59 15.31
CA VAL A 126 -3.08 1.09 16.15
C VAL A 126 -2.78 -0.32 16.61
N ASN A 127 -2.94 -0.55 17.90
CA ASN A 127 -2.71 -1.84 18.55
C ASN A 127 -3.89 -2.19 19.48
N VAL A 128 -4.23 -3.46 19.59
CA VAL A 128 -5.27 -3.97 20.48
C VAL A 128 -4.63 -4.55 21.75
N ASP A 129 -5.04 -4.08 22.92
CA ASP A 129 -4.51 -4.62 24.18
C ASP A 129 -4.93 -6.09 24.36
N GLY A 130 -3.94 -6.98 24.46
CA GLY A 130 -4.16 -8.42 24.65
C GLY A 130 -4.84 -9.14 23.48
N GLY A 131 -5.03 -8.50 22.34
CA GLY A 131 -5.68 -9.03 21.13
C GLY A 131 -4.77 -9.03 19.90
N GLU A 132 -5.34 -9.44 18.77
CA GLU A 132 -4.71 -9.32 17.46
C GLU A 132 -5.15 -8.03 16.80
N ASP A 133 -4.21 -7.29 16.18
CA ASP A 133 -4.50 -6.09 15.42
C ASP A 133 -5.20 -6.43 14.11
N ALA A 134 -6.07 -5.53 13.65
CA ALA A 134 -6.75 -5.69 12.38
C ALA A 134 -5.76 -5.80 11.21
N THR A 135 -5.98 -6.79 10.36
CA THR A 135 -5.20 -7.02 9.15
C THR A 135 -6.10 -7.25 7.96
N TYR A 136 -5.77 -6.63 6.85
CA TYR A 136 -6.39 -6.89 5.56
C TYR A 136 -5.46 -7.73 4.69
N LEU A 137 -6.04 -8.71 4.00
CA LEU A 137 -5.36 -9.53 3.00
C LEU A 137 -6.26 -9.71 1.79
N GLY A 138 -5.84 -9.15 0.66
CA GLY A 138 -6.58 -9.23 -0.60
C GLY A 138 -5.67 -9.52 -1.79
N THR A 139 -6.28 -9.67 -2.97
CA THR A 139 -5.57 -9.88 -4.23
C THR A 139 -5.92 -8.76 -5.20
N ALA A 140 -4.90 -8.09 -5.74
CA ALA A 140 -5.04 -7.07 -6.76
C ALA A 140 -4.42 -7.52 -8.08
N SER A 141 -5.02 -7.11 -9.19
CA SER A 141 -4.42 -7.23 -10.53
C SER A 141 -3.86 -5.88 -10.94
N SER A 142 -2.65 -5.83 -11.45
CA SER A 142 -2.10 -4.59 -12.01
C SER A 142 -3.00 -4.04 -13.13
N GLY A 143 -3.12 -2.72 -13.23
CA GLY A 143 -3.99 -2.04 -14.18
C GLY A 143 -5.49 -2.10 -13.84
N GLN A 144 -5.86 -2.69 -12.69
CA GLN A 144 -7.25 -2.71 -12.22
C GLN A 144 -7.35 -2.08 -10.84
N PRO A 145 -8.42 -1.30 -10.55
CA PRO A 145 -8.61 -0.69 -9.24
C PRO A 145 -8.85 -1.78 -8.18
N HIS A 146 -8.22 -1.63 -7.04
CA HIS A 146 -8.37 -2.50 -5.88
C HIS A 146 -8.78 -1.68 -4.67
N ILE A 147 -9.99 -1.90 -4.14
CA ILE A 147 -10.61 -1.10 -3.09
C ILE A 147 -10.97 -2.02 -1.93
N TRP A 148 -10.71 -1.56 -0.69
CA TRP A 148 -11.28 -2.19 0.49
C TRP A 148 -11.75 -1.15 1.51
N ILE A 149 -12.64 -1.58 2.37
CA ILE A 149 -13.18 -0.78 3.46
C ILE A 149 -12.93 -1.56 4.76
N TRP A 150 -12.33 -0.92 5.73
CA TRP A 150 -12.28 -1.44 7.10
C TRP A 150 -13.69 -1.38 7.68
N ASP A 151 -14.37 -2.50 7.61
CA ASP A 151 -15.70 -2.72 8.17
C ASP A 151 -15.64 -3.67 9.37
N TYR A 152 -16.79 -4.04 9.91
CA TYR A 152 -16.89 -4.90 11.11
C TYR A 152 -16.38 -6.34 10.92
N ASP A 153 -16.21 -6.79 9.67
CA ASP A 153 -15.67 -8.11 9.36
C ASP A 153 -14.12 -8.09 9.32
N LEU A 154 -13.53 -6.92 9.08
CA LEU A 154 -12.08 -6.74 8.92
C LEU A 154 -11.41 -6.10 10.13
N ALA A 155 -12.09 -5.22 10.85
CA ALA A 155 -11.54 -4.50 11.98
C ALA A 155 -12.60 -4.18 13.04
N ARG A 156 -12.17 -4.00 14.26
CA ARG A 156 -13.01 -3.48 15.33
C ARG A 156 -13.27 -1.99 15.09
N GLN A 157 -14.43 -1.52 15.49
CA GLN A 157 -14.81 -0.12 15.34
C GLN A 157 -13.86 0.84 16.06
N ASP A 158 -13.37 0.45 17.22
CA ASP A 158 -12.42 1.24 18.01
C ASP A 158 -11.05 1.38 17.33
N GLU A 159 -10.58 0.35 16.62
CA GLU A 159 -9.35 0.43 15.83
C GLU A 159 -9.49 1.40 14.66
N VAL A 160 -10.61 1.30 13.90
CA VAL A 160 -10.88 2.17 12.73
C VAL A 160 -11.01 3.62 13.16
N ASN A 161 -11.78 3.90 14.24
CA ASN A 161 -11.92 5.23 14.81
C ASN A 161 -10.59 5.77 15.29
N MET A 162 -9.81 4.98 16.03
CA MET A 162 -8.51 5.39 16.54
C MET A 162 -7.58 5.81 15.41
N TYR A 163 -7.50 5.01 14.35
CA TYR A 163 -6.67 5.35 13.19
C TYR A 163 -7.09 6.68 12.57
N TYR A 164 -8.38 6.83 12.26
CA TYR A 164 -8.92 8.00 11.59
C TYR A 164 -8.76 9.27 12.44
N HIS A 165 -9.24 9.26 13.68
CA HIS A 165 -9.25 10.46 14.54
C HIS A 165 -7.84 10.86 14.98
N THR A 166 -6.93 9.92 15.21
CA THR A 166 -5.52 10.26 15.50
C THR A 166 -4.87 10.95 14.30
N THR A 167 -5.13 10.44 13.09
CA THR A 167 -4.65 11.09 11.85
C THR A 167 -5.28 12.48 11.66
N LEU A 168 -6.57 12.63 11.97
CA LEU A 168 -7.26 13.91 11.90
C LEU A 168 -6.67 14.94 12.87
N VAL A 169 -6.35 14.51 14.10
CA VAL A 169 -5.69 15.38 15.11
C VAL A 169 -4.30 15.80 14.63
N HIS A 170 -3.52 14.90 14.05
CA HIS A 170 -2.22 15.25 13.43
C HIS A 170 -2.40 16.32 12.34
N ASP A 171 -3.34 16.12 11.40
CA ASP A 171 -3.61 17.07 10.31
C ASP A 171 -4.03 18.44 10.87
N TYR A 172 -4.84 18.46 11.93
CA TYR A 172 -5.25 19.69 12.60
C TYR A 172 -4.06 20.46 13.19
N PHE A 173 -3.11 19.79 13.85
CA PHE A 173 -1.90 20.45 14.35
C PHE A 173 -1.03 20.98 13.21
N LYS A 174 -0.95 20.27 12.09
CA LYS A 174 -0.23 20.74 10.90
C LYS A 174 -0.90 21.94 10.24
N GLU A 175 -2.23 22.05 10.31
CA GLU A 175 -2.97 23.23 9.82
C GLU A 175 -2.71 24.46 10.70
N LEU A 176 -2.62 24.27 12.03
CA LEU A 176 -2.32 25.34 12.98
C LEU A 176 -0.86 25.82 12.90
N ASP A 177 0.07 24.89 12.76
CA ASP A 177 1.51 25.15 12.67
C ASP A 177 2.16 24.14 11.69
N PRO A 178 2.40 24.54 10.42
CA PRO A 178 3.05 23.68 9.43
C PRO A 178 4.45 23.17 9.83
N ASP A 179 5.12 23.88 10.74
CA ASP A 179 6.45 23.50 11.24
C ASP A 179 6.37 22.56 12.46
N PHE A 180 5.16 22.23 12.93
CA PHE A 180 4.98 21.26 14.02
C PHE A 180 5.35 19.86 13.58
N THR A 181 6.38 19.27 14.20
CA THR A 181 6.90 17.93 13.85
C THR A 181 6.86 16.94 14.99
N ALA A 182 6.32 17.34 16.14
CA ALA A 182 6.34 16.48 17.34
C ALA A 182 5.50 15.20 17.22
N LEU A 183 4.58 15.14 16.25
CA LEU A 183 3.75 13.95 15.95
C LEU A 183 4.03 13.38 14.54
N ASP A 184 5.12 13.78 13.87
CA ASP A 184 5.50 13.25 12.55
C ASP A 184 6.16 11.86 12.66
N TYR A 185 5.48 10.93 13.33
CA TYR A 185 5.90 9.53 13.47
C TYR A 185 4.68 8.64 13.73
N PRO A 186 4.76 7.31 13.47
CA PRO A 186 3.69 6.39 13.84
C PRO A 186 3.50 6.34 15.36
N LEU A 187 2.56 7.17 15.86
CA LEU A 187 2.22 7.24 17.29
C LEU A 187 1.56 5.92 17.71
N PRO A 188 2.12 5.18 18.68
CA PRO A 188 1.47 4.00 19.22
C PRO A 188 0.13 4.38 19.88
N ALA A 189 -0.96 3.80 19.40
CA ALA A 189 -2.31 4.05 19.86
C ALA A 189 -2.97 2.71 20.23
N THR A 190 -3.12 2.43 21.53
CA THR A 190 -3.68 1.18 22.02
C THR A 190 -5.15 1.35 22.34
N VAL A 191 -5.98 0.51 21.73
CA VAL A 191 -7.42 0.42 22.02
C VAL A 191 -7.75 -0.76 22.93
N SER A 192 -8.93 -0.75 23.51
CA SER A 192 -9.43 -1.77 24.45
C SER A 192 -8.51 -2.05 25.62
N TYR A 193 -7.79 -1.03 26.10
CA TYR A 193 -6.84 -1.16 27.18
C TYR A 193 -7.51 -1.54 28.51
N GLY A 194 -7.06 -2.65 29.09
CA GLY A 194 -7.44 -3.15 30.42
C GLY A 194 -8.90 -3.55 30.55
N ASP A 195 -9.19 -4.40 31.54
CA ASP A 195 -10.54 -4.85 31.84
C ASP A 195 -11.34 -3.73 32.57
N ASN A 196 -12.51 -3.36 32.00
CA ASN A 196 -13.37 -2.32 32.57
C ASN A 196 -12.66 -0.96 32.83
N TYR A 197 -11.63 -0.65 32.05
CA TYR A 197 -10.89 0.60 32.22
C TYR A 197 -11.66 1.75 31.53
N GLU A 198 -12.27 2.62 32.32
CA GLU A 198 -13.11 3.73 31.87
C GLU A 198 -12.31 5.04 31.81
N ASN A 199 -11.20 5.07 31.07
CA ASN A 199 -10.36 6.25 30.90
C ASN A 199 -9.46 6.12 29.65
N ALA A 200 -8.78 7.23 29.33
CA ALA A 200 -7.70 7.27 28.37
C ALA A 200 -6.50 8.04 28.96
N PHE A 201 -5.28 7.72 28.54
CA PHE A 201 -4.07 8.38 29.03
C PHE A 201 -2.93 8.36 28.00
N TRP A 202 -2.01 9.26 28.21
CA TRP A 202 -0.70 9.31 27.58
C TRP A 202 0.37 8.85 28.58
N ASN A 203 1.24 7.92 28.21
CA ASN A 203 2.29 7.40 29.11
C ASN A 203 3.71 7.91 28.81
N GLY A 204 3.85 8.88 27.89
CA GLY A 204 5.13 9.42 27.43
C GLY A 204 5.61 8.82 26.11
N SER A 205 5.02 7.71 25.64
CA SER A 205 5.39 7.05 24.38
C SER A 205 4.21 6.66 23.48
N GLY A 206 3.00 6.58 24.02
CA GLY A 206 1.80 6.22 23.28
C GLY A 206 0.53 6.63 24.00
N ILE A 207 -0.57 6.63 23.28
CA ILE A 207 -1.93 6.88 23.78
C ILE A 207 -2.65 5.56 24.02
N PHE A 208 -3.42 5.50 25.12
CA PHE A 208 -4.13 4.30 25.52
C PHE A 208 -5.59 4.65 25.80
N PHE A 209 -6.51 3.90 25.20
CA PHE A 209 -7.93 4.07 25.34
C PHE A 209 -8.55 2.80 25.91
N GLY A 210 -9.22 2.94 27.06
CA GLY A 210 -9.76 1.83 27.81
C GLY A 210 -10.89 1.11 27.08
N GLU A 211 -11.05 -0.16 27.39
CA GLU A 211 -12.16 -0.99 26.90
C GLU A 211 -13.53 -0.43 27.29
N GLY A 212 -13.58 0.36 28.36
CA GLY A 212 -14.81 0.85 28.97
C GLY A 212 -15.39 -0.15 29.96
N GLY A 213 -16.51 0.21 30.56
CA GLY A 213 -17.13 -0.57 31.62
C GLY A 213 -18.65 -0.41 31.65
N SER A 214 -19.21 -0.37 32.88
CA SER A 214 -20.64 -0.28 33.09
C SER A 214 -21.22 1.12 32.82
N MET A 215 -20.43 2.17 33.06
CA MET A 215 -20.87 3.57 32.87
C MET A 215 -20.50 4.10 31.49
N PHE A 216 -19.27 3.82 31.05
CA PHE A 216 -18.77 4.27 29.75
C PHE A 216 -18.36 3.06 28.94
N ARG A 217 -18.75 3.06 27.67
CA ARG A 217 -18.28 2.08 26.70
C ARG A 217 -16.86 2.42 26.25
N ASN A 218 -16.33 1.62 25.35
CA ASN A 218 -14.99 1.77 24.79
C ASN A 218 -14.64 3.25 24.46
N PHE A 219 -13.58 3.77 25.08
CA PHE A 219 -13.21 5.17 25.00
C PHE A 219 -12.74 5.61 23.60
N ALA A 220 -12.25 4.70 22.79
CA ALA A 220 -11.88 4.99 21.39
C ALA A 220 -13.10 5.25 20.48
N LEU A 221 -14.32 5.07 20.98
CA LEU A 221 -15.55 5.42 20.28
C LEU A 221 -16.05 6.84 20.58
N PHE A 222 -15.36 7.58 21.45
CA PHE A 222 -15.70 8.96 21.86
C PHE A 222 -14.69 10.01 21.34
N CYS A 223 -14.01 9.72 20.27
CA CYS A 223 -12.99 10.63 19.71
C CYS A 223 -13.61 11.81 18.97
#